data_9c5fd4ee5fddf35f019bb27117d6ce89
#
_entry.id   9c5fd4ee5fddf35f019bb27117d6ce89
#
_cell.length_a   1.000
_cell.length_b   1.000
_cell.length_c   1.000
_cell.angle_alpha   90.00
_cell.angle_beta   90.00
_cell.angle_gamma   90.00
#
_symmetry.space_group_name_H-M   'P 1'
#
loop_
_entity.id
_entity.type
_entity.pdbx_description
1 polymer ?
#
loop_
_entity_poly.entity_id
_entity_poly.type
_entity_poly.pdbx_seq_one_letter_code
_entity_poly.pdbx_strand_id
1 'polypeptide(L)'
;MIKLISIFENEETKSMLDAIAKKVDRKIEWTTHEELFEKLLPTELSLVLLPQSTSYDIYHLCSKIKNEYRNTKVSLVFEYETELDSKQAIRAGATDVIFLSSSPSKIRDDLQNAIQETKNQISYQFDQPKKNGKVITIGSTKGGVGKTSISVNLAASYGKRLAKVAILDLDLQFGDVSMFYDVKPKRTIYDWVKEDRNGSQIENFMTPYKNGISILAAPQRPEFAEVITGDDVKRAIKTLKENYDIVVIDTAPHLDENSIVALEKSDEILLVTHQDLPTLKNTRLLIDTLETLQLLEKVKMVLNRQAKVKGLTIETVEKIIGQKVAFTLPAMEKVMITSVNEGKPLVYSYPRSQVAKKIFQMADTIFAPVGTSGRKKLKSKRVIHAGGMV
;
A
#
# COMPACT_ATOMS: atom_id res chain seq x y z
N MET A 1 -10.19 -25.17 1.01
CA MET A 1 -10.78 -25.88 -0.16
C MET A 1 -11.36 -24.80 -1.08
N ILE A 2 -11.21 -24.89 -2.42
CA ILE A 2 -11.80 -23.88 -3.32
C ILE A 2 -13.30 -24.12 -3.41
N LYS A 3 -14.07 -23.06 -3.21
CA LYS A 3 -15.51 -23.05 -3.41
C LYS A 3 -15.80 -22.79 -4.90
N LEU A 4 -16.57 -23.65 -5.53
CA LEU A 4 -16.98 -23.49 -6.93
C LEU A 4 -18.44 -23.03 -6.94
N ILE A 5 -18.69 -21.83 -7.46
CA ILE A 5 -20.02 -21.20 -7.49
C ILE A 5 -20.39 -20.93 -8.93
N SER A 6 -21.66 -21.11 -9.29
CA SER A 6 -22.19 -20.70 -10.59
C SER A 6 -23.56 -20.07 -10.45
N ILE A 7 -23.86 -19.12 -11.34
CA ILE A 7 -25.20 -18.58 -11.49
C ILE A 7 -26.03 -19.59 -12.28
N PHE A 8 -27.25 -19.83 -11.78
CA PHE A 8 -28.22 -20.68 -12.48
C PHE A 8 -28.91 -19.89 -13.58
N GLU A 9 -28.79 -20.35 -14.83
CA GLU A 9 -29.48 -19.78 -15.99
C GLU A 9 -30.57 -20.70 -16.50
N ASN A 10 -30.22 -21.96 -16.74
CA ASN A 10 -31.15 -22.99 -17.24
C ASN A 10 -30.67 -24.40 -16.84
N GLU A 11 -31.58 -25.38 -16.95
CA GLU A 11 -31.30 -26.77 -16.54
C GLU A 11 -30.29 -27.48 -17.46
N GLU A 12 -30.16 -27.08 -18.72
CA GLU A 12 -29.23 -27.67 -19.67
C GLU A 12 -27.78 -27.32 -19.30
N THR A 13 -27.50 -26.03 -19.13
CA THR A 13 -26.18 -25.51 -18.65
C THR A 13 -25.82 -26.09 -17.29
N LYS A 14 -26.79 -26.15 -16.37
CA LYS A 14 -26.58 -26.72 -15.05
C LYS A 14 -26.20 -28.19 -15.09
N SER A 15 -27.00 -29.03 -15.83
CA SER A 15 -26.73 -30.45 -15.95
C SER A 15 -25.38 -30.73 -16.56
N MET A 16 -24.97 -29.92 -17.54
CA MET A 16 -23.68 -30.06 -18.23
C MET A 16 -22.52 -29.72 -17.30
N LEU A 17 -22.58 -28.57 -16.63
CA LEU A 17 -21.54 -28.13 -15.73
C LEU A 17 -21.42 -29.04 -14.50
N ASP A 18 -22.53 -29.51 -13.93
CA ASP A 18 -22.54 -30.47 -12.80
C ASP A 18 -21.90 -31.80 -13.20
N ALA A 19 -22.20 -32.32 -14.39
CA ALA A 19 -21.59 -33.54 -14.88
C ALA A 19 -20.08 -33.43 -15.07
N ILE A 20 -19.61 -32.24 -15.51
CA ILE A 20 -18.18 -31.94 -15.68
C ILE A 20 -17.50 -31.71 -14.31
N ALA A 21 -18.11 -30.95 -13.43
CA ALA A 21 -17.59 -30.70 -12.09
C ALA A 21 -17.42 -32.01 -11.30
N LYS A 22 -18.36 -32.95 -11.44
CA LYS A 22 -18.28 -34.28 -10.84
C LYS A 22 -17.06 -35.07 -11.34
N LYS A 23 -16.67 -34.92 -12.62
CA LYS A 23 -15.47 -35.59 -13.18
C LYS A 23 -14.15 -35.03 -12.64
N VAL A 24 -14.14 -33.82 -12.09
CA VAL A 24 -12.99 -33.19 -11.44
C VAL A 24 -13.10 -33.23 -9.90
N ASP A 25 -13.98 -34.07 -9.36
CA ASP A 25 -14.24 -34.26 -7.93
C ASP A 25 -14.62 -32.94 -7.23
N ARG A 26 -15.53 -32.20 -7.85
CA ARG A 26 -16.06 -30.91 -7.35
C ARG A 26 -17.57 -30.88 -7.41
N LYS A 27 -18.14 -30.06 -6.52
CA LYS A 27 -19.56 -29.74 -6.52
C LYS A 27 -19.73 -28.24 -6.76
N ILE A 28 -20.64 -27.86 -7.66
CA ILE A 28 -21.02 -26.46 -7.90
C ILE A 28 -22.09 -26.06 -6.89
N GLU A 29 -21.88 -24.93 -6.23
CA GLU A 29 -22.92 -24.24 -5.47
C GLU A 29 -23.66 -23.30 -6.41
N TRP A 30 -24.90 -23.60 -6.68
CA TRP A 30 -25.76 -22.81 -7.56
C TRP A 30 -26.41 -21.66 -6.83
N THR A 31 -26.51 -20.49 -7.48
CA THR A 31 -27.11 -19.28 -6.90
C THR A 31 -27.77 -18.44 -8.01
N THR A 32 -28.53 -17.43 -7.62
CA THR A 32 -28.99 -16.39 -8.57
C THR A 32 -27.95 -15.26 -8.66
N HIS A 33 -28.07 -14.40 -9.66
CA HIS A 33 -27.17 -13.24 -9.78
C HIS A 33 -27.37 -12.24 -8.63
N GLU A 34 -28.56 -12.17 -8.03
CA GLU A 34 -28.90 -11.30 -6.89
C GLU A 34 -28.25 -11.80 -5.60
N GLU A 35 -28.27 -13.12 -5.36
CA GLU A 35 -27.74 -13.75 -4.14
C GLU A 35 -26.24 -14.06 -4.23
N LEU A 36 -25.61 -13.91 -5.41
CA LEU A 36 -24.20 -14.27 -5.61
C LEU A 36 -23.27 -13.63 -4.58
N PHE A 37 -23.49 -12.36 -4.28
CA PHE A 37 -22.63 -11.62 -3.37
C PHE A 37 -22.77 -12.06 -1.91
N GLU A 38 -23.89 -12.66 -1.54
CA GLU A 38 -24.08 -13.26 -0.21
C GLU A 38 -23.32 -14.59 -0.05
N LYS A 39 -23.07 -15.26 -1.19
CA LYS A 39 -22.32 -16.52 -1.23
C LYS A 39 -20.79 -16.33 -1.27
N LEU A 40 -20.33 -15.13 -1.67
CA LEU A 40 -18.92 -14.81 -1.78
C LEU A 40 -18.41 -14.26 -0.45
N LEU A 41 -17.48 -14.99 0.17
CA LEU A 41 -16.80 -14.53 1.36
C LEU A 41 -15.39 -14.02 0.99
N PRO A 42 -15.00 -12.80 1.41
CA PRO A 42 -13.68 -12.25 1.13
C PRO A 42 -12.52 -13.13 1.63
N THR A 43 -12.80 -14.00 2.62
CA THR A 43 -11.82 -14.90 3.26
C THR A 43 -11.70 -16.25 2.56
N GLU A 44 -12.65 -16.61 1.70
CA GLU A 44 -12.67 -17.91 1.02
C GLU A 44 -12.20 -17.79 -0.41
N LEU A 45 -11.47 -18.82 -0.83
CA LEU A 45 -11.10 -18.94 -2.23
C LEU A 45 -12.27 -19.49 -3.02
N SER A 46 -12.67 -18.71 -3.99
CA SER A 46 -13.79 -19.06 -4.84
C SER A 46 -13.42 -18.97 -6.31
N LEU A 47 -13.92 -19.90 -7.08
CA LEU A 47 -14.00 -19.83 -8.53
C LEU A 47 -15.46 -19.67 -8.92
N VAL A 48 -15.78 -18.54 -9.53
CA VAL A 48 -17.13 -18.24 -10.00
C VAL A 48 -17.20 -18.53 -11.50
N LEU A 49 -18.12 -19.40 -11.89
CA LEU A 49 -18.49 -19.61 -13.28
C LEU A 49 -19.66 -18.67 -13.60
N LEU A 50 -19.44 -17.74 -14.51
CA LEU A 50 -20.46 -16.79 -14.95
C LEU A 50 -20.98 -17.20 -16.34
N PRO A 51 -22.14 -17.83 -16.45
CA PRO A 51 -22.79 -18.07 -17.73
C PRO A 51 -23.22 -16.76 -18.38
N GLN A 52 -23.20 -16.71 -19.70
CA GLN A 52 -23.82 -15.63 -20.45
C GLN A 52 -25.33 -15.61 -20.17
N SER A 53 -25.89 -14.42 -19.97
CA SER A 53 -27.27 -14.22 -19.58
C SER A 53 -27.87 -12.98 -20.22
N THR A 54 -29.19 -12.95 -20.34
CA THR A 54 -29.93 -11.73 -20.64
C THR A 54 -30.36 -10.96 -19.40
N SER A 55 -30.21 -11.57 -18.20
CA SER A 55 -30.62 -11.00 -16.92
C SER A 55 -29.57 -10.05 -16.36
N TYR A 56 -28.31 -10.16 -16.78
CA TYR A 56 -27.19 -9.31 -16.33
C TYR A 56 -26.12 -9.16 -17.41
N ASP A 57 -25.35 -8.07 -17.33
CA ASP A 57 -24.15 -7.91 -18.14
C ASP A 57 -22.98 -8.70 -17.53
N ILE A 58 -22.54 -9.74 -18.23
CA ILE A 58 -21.50 -10.68 -17.79
C ILE A 58 -20.15 -10.00 -17.52
N TYR A 59 -19.76 -9.00 -18.34
CA TYR A 59 -18.50 -8.29 -18.18
C TYR A 59 -18.55 -7.31 -17.02
N HIS A 60 -19.68 -6.61 -16.86
CA HIS A 60 -19.89 -5.72 -15.71
C HIS A 60 -19.90 -6.50 -14.39
N LEU A 61 -20.60 -7.63 -14.33
CA LEU A 61 -20.65 -8.48 -13.15
C LEU A 61 -19.27 -9.09 -12.82
N CYS A 62 -18.53 -9.55 -13.84
CA CYS A 62 -17.15 -10.02 -13.69
C CYS A 62 -16.25 -8.94 -13.07
N SER A 63 -16.30 -7.72 -13.61
CA SER A 63 -15.51 -6.58 -13.10
C SER A 63 -15.87 -6.25 -11.65
N LYS A 64 -17.15 -6.28 -11.30
CA LYS A 64 -17.62 -6.02 -9.94
C LYS A 64 -17.08 -7.07 -8.97
N ILE A 65 -17.19 -8.37 -9.29
CA ILE A 65 -16.65 -9.45 -8.46
C ILE A 65 -15.13 -9.29 -8.28
N LYS A 66 -14.39 -9.02 -9.35
CA LYS A 66 -12.92 -8.86 -9.30
C LYS A 66 -12.48 -7.68 -8.45
N ASN A 67 -13.24 -6.59 -8.44
CA ASN A 67 -12.92 -5.40 -7.66
C ASN A 67 -13.24 -5.57 -6.17
N GLU A 68 -14.32 -6.29 -5.85
CA GLU A 68 -14.81 -6.44 -4.48
C GLU A 68 -14.24 -7.70 -3.79
N TYR A 69 -13.95 -8.78 -4.52
CA TYR A 69 -13.53 -10.08 -3.98
C TYR A 69 -12.20 -10.55 -4.57
N ARG A 70 -11.09 -10.11 -3.99
CA ARG A 70 -9.73 -10.42 -4.48
C ARG A 70 -9.37 -11.91 -4.49
N ASN A 71 -9.96 -12.69 -3.59
CA ASN A 71 -9.75 -14.14 -3.49
C ASN A 71 -10.67 -14.94 -4.40
N THR A 72 -11.43 -14.26 -5.27
CA THR A 72 -12.34 -14.88 -6.22
C THR A 72 -11.79 -14.76 -7.64
N LYS A 73 -11.70 -15.88 -8.32
CA LYS A 73 -11.47 -15.94 -9.76
C LYS A 73 -12.79 -16.07 -10.48
N VAL A 74 -12.82 -15.56 -11.71
CA VAL A 74 -14.03 -15.58 -12.52
C VAL A 74 -13.69 -16.19 -13.87
N SER A 75 -14.37 -17.29 -14.20
CA SER A 75 -14.38 -17.88 -15.56
C SER A 75 -15.70 -17.55 -16.21
N LEU A 76 -15.64 -16.92 -17.38
CA LEU A 76 -16.83 -16.64 -18.18
C LEU A 76 -17.25 -17.91 -18.92
N VAL A 77 -18.55 -18.17 -19.01
CA VAL A 77 -19.10 -19.34 -19.70
C VAL A 77 -20.00 -18.88 -20.81
N PHE A 78 -19.63 -19.25 -22.03
CA PHE A 78 -20.40 -18.96 -23.25
C PHE A 78 -20.81 -20.27 -23.92
N GLU A 79 -21.84 -20.22 -24.71
CA GLU A 79 -22.22 -21.39 -25.53
C GLU A 79 -21.24 -21.53 -26.71
N TYR A 80 -20.99 -20.44 -27.44
CA TYR A 80 -20.13 -20.43 -28.63
C TYR A 80 -19.02 -19.37 -28.49
N GLU A 81 -17.88 -19.62 -29.16
CA GLU A 81 -16.75 -18.72 -29.20
C GLU A 81 -17.08 -17.36 -29.84
N THR A 82 -18.03 -17.35 -30.77
CA THR A 82 -18.48 -16.14 -31.47
C THR A 82 -19.19 -15.13 -30.57
N GLU A 83 -19.61 -15.53 -29.39
CA GLU A 83 -20.31 -14.68 -28.42
C GLU A 83 -19.34 -13.89 -27.52
N LEU A 84 -18.07 -14.28 -27.51
CA LEU A 84 -17.04 -13.67 -26.65
C LEU A 84 -16.50 -12.37 -27.24
N ASP A 85 -16.63 -11.25 -26.52
CA ASP A 85 -15.77 -10.09 -26.73
C ASP A 85 -14.50 -10.21 -25.87
N SER A 86 -13.43 -10.71 -26.50
CA SER A 86 -12.14 -10.93 -25.81
C SER A 86 -11.57 -9.64 -25.20
N LYS A 87 -11.81 -8.47 -25.81
CA LYS A 87 -11.32 -7.19 -25.26
C LYS A 87 -12.07 -6.80 -23.98
N GLN A 88 -13.38 -7.02 -23.97
CA GLN A 88 -14.19 -6.77 -22.78
C GLN A 88 -13.88 -7.78 -21.68
N ALA A 89 -13.70 -9.07 -21.99
CA ALA A 89 -13.33 -10.11 -21.03
C ALA A 89 -12.02 -9.78 -20.30
N ILE A 90 -10.98 -9.36 -21.04
CA ILE A 90 -9.69 -8.94 -20.46
C ILE A 90 -9.88 -7.70 -19.58
N ARG A 91 -10.61 -6.69 -20.03
CA ARG A 91 -10.87 -5.46 -19.25
C ARG A 91 -11.68 -5.73 -17.99
N ALA A 92 -12.63 -6.67 -18.06
CA ALA A 92 -13.40 -7.10 -16.89
C ALA A 92 -12.60 -7.92 -15.89
N GLY A 93 -11.39 -8.36 -16.27
CA GLY A 93 -10.51 -9.16 -15.42
C GLY A 93 -10.92 -10.62 -15.32
N ALA A 94 -11.61 -11.16 -16.33
CA ALA A 94 -11.87 -12.58 -16.42
C ALA A 94 -10.56 -13.37 -16.37
N THR A 95 -10.57 -14.48 -15.63
CA THR A 95 -9.38 -15.33 -15.47
C THR A 95 -9.30 -16.32 -16.62
N ASP A 96 -10.44 -16.84 -17.02
CA ASP A 96 -10.56 -17.85 -18.07
C ASP A 96 -11.92 -17.78 -18.77
N VAL A 97 -12.05 -18.50 -19.88
CA VAL A 97 -13.30 -18.61 -20.65
C VAL A 97 -13.56 -20.08 -20.98
N ILE A 98 -14.78 -20.53 -20.75
CA ILE A 98 -15.24 -21.89 -21.04
C ILE A 98 -16.33 -21.84 -22.10
N PHE A 99 -16.19 -22.62 -23.16
CA PHE A 99 -17.18 -22.74 -24.21
C PHE A 99 -17.93 -24.09 -24.13
N LEU A 100 -19.22 -24.03 -23.93
CA LEU A 100 -20.06 -25.24 -23.76
C LEU A 100 -20.20 -26.06 -25.04
N SER A 101 -20.05 -25.47 -26.22
CA SER A 101 -19.99 -26.16 -27.51
C SER A 101 -18.70 -26.97 -27.70
N SER A 102 -17.71 -26.84 -26.86
CA SER A 102 -16.48 -27.62 -26.92
C SER A 102 -16.71 -29.07 -26.52
N SER A 103 -15.74 -29.94 -26.83
CA SER A 103 -15.82 -31.35 -26.41
C SER A 103 -15.83 -31.45 -24.86
N PRO A 104 -16.54 -32.44 -24.28
CA PRO A 104 -16.60 -32.63 -22.84
C PRO A 104 -15.23 -32.80 -22.16
N SER A 105 -14.23 -33.32 -22.91
CA SER A 105 -12.83 -33.40 -22.43
C SER A 105 -12.19 -32.02 -22.32
N LYS A 106 -12.41 -31.15 -23.33
CA LYS A 106 -11.86 -29.78 -23.32
C LYS A 106 -12.47 -28.95 -22.20
N ILE A 107 -13.80 -28.99 -22.04
CA ILE A 107 -14.48 -28.24 -20.96
C ILE A 107 -13.97 -28.69 -19.57
N ARG A 108 -13.77 -30.01 -19.41
CA ARG A 108 -13.18 -30.56 -18.17
C ARG A 108 -11.77 -30.01 -17.92
N ASP A 109 -10.92 -30.01 -18.97
CA ASP A 109 -9.53 -29.58 -18.88
C ASP A 109 -9.47 -28.07 -18.60
N ASP A 110 -10.32 -27.25 -19.23
CA ASP A 110 -10.46 -25.82 -18.99
C ASP A 110 -10.90 -25.56 -17.53
N LEU A 111 -11.92 -26.27 -17.03
CA LEU A 111 -12.35 -26.15 -15.62
C LEU A 111 -11.26 -26.58 -14.65
N GLN A 112 -10.54 -27.66 -14.94
CA GLN A 112 -9.43 -28.15 -14.10
C GLN A 112 -8.28 -27.15 -14.05
N ASN A 113 -7.95 -26.51 -15.18
CA ASN A 113 -6.96 -25.45 -15.27
C ASN A 113 -7.38 -24.23 -14.45
N ALA A 114 -8.63 -23.76 -14.59
CA ALA A 114 -9.15 -22.64 -13.81
C ALA A 114 -9.12 -22.91 -12.29
N ILE A 115 -9.45 -24.14 -11.87
CA ILE A 115 -9.33 -24.57 -10.48
C ILE A 115 -7.85 -24.59 -10.04
N GLN A 116 -6.94 -25.09 -10.87
CA GLN A 116 -5.53 -25.16 -10.56
C GLN A 116 -4.89 -23.78 -10.49
N GLU A 117 -5.24 -22.87 -11.40
CA GLU A 117 -4.80 -21.47 -11.36
C GLU A 117 -5.32 -20.75 -10.11
N THR A 118 -6.57 -21.02 -9.72
CA THR A 118 -7.14 -20.51 -8.47
C THR A 118 -6.35 -21.05 -7.26
N LYS A 119 -5.91 -22.30 -7.26
CA LYS A 119 -5.04 -22.88 -6.22
C LYS A 119 -3.64 -22.27 -6.24
N ASN A 120 -3.05 -22.13 -7.41
CA ASN A 120 -1.69 -21.61 -7.55
C ASN A 120 -1.59 -20.17 -7.05
N GLN A 121 -2.67 -19.39 -7.16
CA GLN A 121 -2.70 -18.06 -6.58
C GLN A 121 -2.49 -18.08 -5.06
N ILE A 122 -2.91 -19.16 -4.38
CA ILE A 122 -2.63 -19.37 -2.94
C ILE A 122 -1.15 -19.64 -2.73
N SER A 123 -0.57 -20.59 -3.46
CA SER A 123 0.85 -20.92 -3.31
C SER A 123 1.72 -19.70 -3.61
N TYR A 124 1.40 -18.90 -4.62
CA TYR A 124 2.07 -17.63 -4.90
C TYR A 124 1.86 -16.56 -3.80
N GLN A 125 0.74 -16.58 -3.07
CA GLN A 125 0.53 -15.67 -1.94
C GLN A 125 1.16 -16.19 -0.63
N PHE A 126 1.18 -17.52 -0.42
CA PHE A 126 1.73 -18.15 0.78
C PHE A 126 3.21 -18.57 0.65
N ASP A 127 3.71 -18.84 -0.57
CA ASP A 127 5.11 -19.18 -0.85
C ASP A 127 5.99 -17.99 -1.24
N GLN A 128 5.43 -16.78 -1.37
CA GLN A 128 6.30 -15.60 -1.34
C GLN A 128 6.93 -15.57 0.04
N PRO A 129 8.27 -15.61 0.15
CA PRO A 129 8.91 -15.41 1.44
C PRO A 129 8.32 -14.14 2.03
N LYS A 130 7.75 -14.25 3.23
CA LYS A 130 7.17 -13.09 3.92
C LYS A 130 8.16 -11.96 3.80
N LYS A 131 7.75 -10.85 3.20
CA LYS A 131 8.61 -9.69 3.10
C LYS A 131 8.98 -9.28 4.52
N ASN A 132 10.20 -8.88 4.73
CA ASN A 132 10.63 -8.22 5.95
C ASN A 132 10.80 -6.74 5.59
N GLY A 133 9.68 -6.09 5.30
CA GLY A 133 9.64 -4.70 4.92
C GLY A 133 10.26 -3.79 5.97
N LYS A 134 10.85 -2.69 5.54
CA LYS A 134 11.44 -1.71 6.46
C LYS A 134 10.36 -0.77 7.01
N VAL A 135 10.29 -0.64 8.34
CA VAL A 135 9.36 0.24 9.05
C VAL A 135 10.05 1.53 9.41
N ILE A 136 9.48 2.66 9.00
CA ILE A 136 10.01 4.01 9.22
C ILE A 136 8.92 4.84 9.89
N THR A 137 9.12 5.23 11.15
CA THR A 137 8.17 6.09 11.86
C THR A 137 8.66 7.52 11.89
N ILE A 138 7.76 8.45 11.57
CA ILE A 138 8.02 9.88 11.63
C ILE A 138 7.36 10.45 12.89
N GLY A 139 8.17 10.93 13.81
CA GLY A 139 7.74 11.45 15.10
C GLY A 139 8.18 12.88 15.36
N SER A 140 7.51 13.56 16.29
CA SER A 140 7.90 14.86 16.82
C SER A 140 7.12 15.17 18.09
N THR A 141 7.51 16.19 18.81
CA THR A 141 6.86 16.68 20.04
C THR A 141 5.96 17.89 19.83
N LYS A 142 5.80 18.35 18.59
CA LYS A 142 5.02 19.57 18.29
C LYS A 142 4.21 19.39 17.00
N GLY A 143 2.98 19.90 17.03
CA GLY A 143 2.15 20.01 15.82
C GLY A 143 2.75 20.98 14.81
N GLY A 144 2.47 20.77 13.53
CA GLY A 144 2.88 21.66 12.45
C GLY A 144 4.37 21.66 12.07
N VAL A 145 5.22 20.79 12.67
CA VAL A 145 6.64 20.67 12.30
C VAL A 145 6.86 20.03 10.93
N GLY A 146 5.81 19.40 10.34
CA GLY A 146 5.83 18.83 9.01
C GLY A 146 5.99 17.32 8.97
N LYS A 147 5.59 16.60 10.02
CA LYS A 147 5.58 15.11 10.05
C LYS A 147 4.86 14.54 8.82
N THR A 148 3.56 14.80 8.70
CA THR A 148 2.72 14.29 7.59
C THR A 148 3.30 14.66 6.22
N SER A 149 3.78 15.90 6.05
CA SER A 149 4.43 16.31 4.81
C SER A 149 5.67 15.47 4.48
N ILE A 150 6.47 15.11 5.49
CA ILE A 150 7.67 14.27 5.33
C ILE A 150 7.24 12.83 5.08
N SER A 151 6.30 12.27 5.85
CA SER A 151 5.76 10.91 5.71
C SER A 151 5.25 10.66 4.29
N VAL A 152 4.38 11.54 3.80
CA VAL A 152 3.77 11.49 2.46
C VAL A 152 4.83 11.55 1.37
N ASN A 153 5.76 12.50 1.45
CA ASN A 153 6.77 12.69 0.41
C ASN A 153 7.86 11.62 0.43
N LEU A 154 8.18 11.08 1.61
CA LEU A 154 9.08 9.96 1.75
C LEU A 154 8.47 8.70 1.10
N ALA A 155 7.22 8.37 1.42
CA ALA A 155 6.50 7.25 0.82
C ALA A 155 6.37 7.41 -0.70
N ALA A 156 6.01 8.61 -1.17
CA ALA A 156 5.94 8.92 -2.60
C ALA A 156 7.31 8.78 -3.30
N SER A 157 8.40 9.12 -2.62
CA SER A 157 9.76 8.92 -3.12
C SER A 157 10.08 7.45 -3.35
N TYR A 158 9.68 6.56 -2.42
CA TYR A 158 9.86 5.12 -2.56
C TYR A 158 8.96 4.52 -3.64
N GLY A 159 7.69 4.91 -3.69
CA GLY A 159 6.76 4.48 -4.76
C GLY A 159 7.28 4.85 -6.15
N LYS A 160 7.92 6.02 -6.32
CA LYS A 160 8.57 6.42 -7.58
C LYS A 160 9.71 5.49 -7.99
N ARG A 161 10.27 4.73 -7.07
CA ARG A 161 11.32 3.71 -7.29
C ARG A 161 10.75 2.30 -7.39
N LEU A 162 9.43 2.18 -7.60
CA LEU A 162 8.71 0.91 -7.76
C LEU A 162 8.71 0.01 -6.51
N ALA A 163 8.95 0.57 -5.32
CA ALA A 163 8.73 -0.15 -4.08
C ALA A 163 7.22 -0.25 -3.77
N LYS A 164 6.79 -1.37 -3.21
CA LYS A 164 5.43 -1.52 -2.64
C LYS A 164 5.42 -0.86 -1.26
N VAL A 165 4.73 0.27 -1.12
CA VAL A 165 4.79 1.13 0.06
C VAL A 165 3.43 1.16 0.76
N ALA A 166 3.42 0.91 2.08
CA ALA A 166 2.28 1.21 2.94
C ALA A 166 2.51 2.52 3.68
N ILE A 167 1.48 3.32 3.82
CA ILE A 167 1.43 4.42 4.77
C ILE A 167 0.39 4.08 5.82
N LEU A 168 0.79 4.13 7.08
CA LEU A 168 -0.08 3.99 8.24
C LEU A 168 -0.22 5.35 8.91
N ASP A 169 -1.45 5.89 8.88
CA ASP A 169 -1.79 7.15 9.55
C ASP A 169 -2.20 6.87 10.98
N LEU A 170 -1.31 7.17 11.94
CA LEU A 170 -1.51 7.05 13.37
C LEU A 170 -1.80 8.39 14.06
N ASP A 171 -2.03 9.47 13.32
CA ASP A 171 -2.74 10.62 13.89
C ASP A 171 -4.23 10.31 13.90
N LEU A 172 -4.63 9.41 14.82
CA LEU A 172 -5.93 8.74 14.80
C LEU A 172 -7.12 9.69 14.98
N GLN A 173 -6.90 10.87 15.54
CA GLN A 173 -7.95 11.86 15.77
C GLN A 173 -8.07 12.88 14.63
N PHE A 174 -6.94 13.27 14.03
CA PHE A 174 -6.88 14.34 13.04
C PHE A 174 -5.99 13.99 11.84
N GLY A 175 -5.91 12.68 11.50
CA GLY A 175 -5.10 12.22 10.40
C GLY A 175 -5.53 12.79 9.06
N ASP A 176 -4.56 13.29 8.32
CA ASP A 176 -4.75 14.00 7.07
C ASP A 176 -3.94 13.43 5.87
N VAL A 177 -3.26 12.30 6.07
CA VAL A 177 -2.44 11.63 5.03
C VAL A 177 -3.19 11.48 3.71
N SER A 178 -4.46 11.05 3.77
CA SER A 178 -5.29 10.84 2.58
C SER A 178 -5.52 12.11 1.76
N MET A 179 -5.59 13.27 2.41
CA MET A 179 -5.77 14.58 1.75
C MET A 179 -4.56 14.95 0.88
N PHE A 180 -3.35 14.60 1.33
CA PHE A 180 -2.13 14.86 0.56
C PHE A 180 -2.03 14.06 -0.75
N TYR A 181 -2.89 13.03 -0.91
CA TYR A 181 -2.96 12.18 -2.09
C TYR A 181 -4.25 12.40 -2.90
N ASP A 182 -5.13 13.31 -2.46
CA ASP A 182 -6.47 13.52 -3.04
C ASP A 182 -7.25 12.21 -3.17
N VAL A 183 -7.24 11.40 -2.11
CA VAL A 183 -7.99 10.14 -2.05
C VAL A 183 -9.01 10.18 -0.92
N LYS A 184 -10.13 9.48 -1.13
CA LYS A 184 -11.21 9.34 -0.14
C LYS A 184 -11.24 7.89 0.36
N PRO A 185 -10.70 7.60 1.56
CA PRO A 185 -10.75 6.27 2.14
C PRO A 185 -12.20 5.82 2.35
N LYS A 186 -12.55 4.65 1.83
CA LYS A 186 -13.84 4.00 2.10
C LYS A 186 -13.80 3.25 3.42
N ARG A 187 -12.62 2.77 3.79
CA ARG A 187 -12.33 1.98 5.00
C ARG A 187 -11.06 2.51 5.64
N THR A 188 -10.93 2.34 6.95
CA THR A 188 -9.88 2.90 7.79
C THR A 188 -9.30 1.83 8.71
N ILE A 189 -8.28 2.18 9.50
CA ILE A 189 -7.75 1.31 10.55
C ILE A 189 -8.85 0.90 11.56
N TYR A 190 -9.82 1.78 11.84
CA TYR A 190 -10.94 1.47 12.73
C TYR A 190 -11.80 0.32 12.19
N ASP A 191 -12.14 0.36 10.91
CA ASP A 191 -12.91 -0.70 10.26
C ASP A 191 -12.14 -2.03 10.30
N TRP A 192 -10.83 -1.98 10.05
CA TRP A 192 -9.96 -3.15 10.12
C TRP A 192 -9.93 -3.76 11.53
N VAL A 193 -9.77 -2.94 12.57
CA VAL A 193 -9.76 -3.41 13.97
C VAL A 193 -11.07 -4.08 14.33
N LYS A 194 -12.21 -3.55 13.86
CA LYS A 194 -13.52 -4.11 14.13
C LYS A 194 -13.84 -5.38 13.38
N GLU A 195 -13.49 -5.46 12.10
CA GLU A 195 -13.94 -6.52 11.21
C GLU A 195 -12.92 -7.66 11.04
N ASP A 196 -11.62 -7.36 11.09
CA ASP A 196 -10.54 -8.34 10.86
C ASP A 196 -9.68 -8.57 12.11
N ARG A 197 -10.27 -9.19 13.12
CA ARG A 197 -9.57 -9.51 14.38
C ARG A 197 -8.34 -10.40 14.19
N ASN A 198 -8.26 -11.17 13.12
CA ASN A 198 -7.13 -12.05 12.82
C ASN A 198 -6.03 -11.35 12.03
N GLY A 199 -6.26 -10.15 11.52
CA GLY A 199 -5.29 -9.32 10.81
C GLY A 199 -4.85 -9.87 9.44
N SER A 200 -5.60 -10.82 8.87
CA SER A 200 -5.19 -11.53 7.65
C SER A 200 -5.45 -10.74 6.36
N GLN A 201 -6.29 -9.70 6.40
CA GLN A 201 -6.79 -9.01 5.22
C GLN A 201 -6.68 -7.48 5.29
N ILE A 202 -5.63 -6.97 5.93
CA ILE A 202 -5.42 -5.52 6.08
C ILE A 202 -5.47 -4.77 4.74
N GLU A 203 -5.09 -5.44 3.64
CA GLU A 203 -5.09 -4.85 2.30
C GLU A 203 -6.48 -4.45 1.81
N ASN A 204 -7.56 -5.10 2.29
CA ASN A 204 -8.94 -4.77 1.97
C ASN A 204 -9.40 -3.45 2.60
N PHE A 205 -8.65 -2.95 3.57
CA PHE A 205 -8.92 -1.70 4.31
C PHE A 205 -8.03 -0.56 3.85
N MET A 206 -7.10 -0.84 2.96
CA MET A 206 -6.19 0.16 2.45
C MET A 206 -6.73 0.86 1.21
N THR A 207 -6.48 2.15 1.11
CA THR A 207 -6.81 2.95 -0.07
C THR A 207 -5.61 2.95 -1.01
N PRO A 208 -5.73 2.38 -2.22
CA PRO A 208 -4.63 2.34 -3.17
C PRO A 208 -4.39 3.72 -3.81
N TYR A 209 -3.11 4.02 -4.06
CA TYR A 209 -2.67 5.15 -4.86
C TYR A 209 -1.68 4.68 -5.91
N LYS A 210 -1.37 5.54 -6.90
CA LYS A 210 -0.42 5.21 -7.97
C LYS A 210 0.96 4.82 -7.44
N ASN A 211 1.74 4.16 -8.29
CA ASN A 211 3.13 3.75 -8.00
C ASN A 211 3.27 2.82 -6.79
N GLY A 212 2.31 1.93 -6.56
CA GLY A 212 2.41 0.90 -5.53
C GLY A 212 2.28 1.40 -4.09
N ILE A 213 1.73 2.60 -3.90
CA ILE A 213 1.44 3.16 -2.57
C ILE A 213 0.03 2.74 -2.16
N SER A 214 -0.13 2.32 -0.90
CA SER A 214 -1.42 2.05 -0.27
C SER A 214 -1.47 2.73 1.09
N ILE A 215 -2.62 3.27 1.46
CA ILE A 215 -2.81 4.08 2.67
C ILE A 215 -3.79 3.38 3.58
N LEU A 216 -3.37 3.05 4.81
CA LEU A 216 -4.26 2.71 5.91
C LEU A 216 -4.54 4.01 6.66
N ALA A 217 -5.71 4.58 6.37
CA ALA A 217 -6.08 5.89 6.88
C ALA A 217 -6.52 5.85 8.34
N ALA A 218 -6.34 6.97 9.03
CA ALA A 218 -6.92 7.23 10.34
C ALA A 218 -8.47 7.17 10.29
N PRO A 219 -9.14 6.96 11.43
CA PRO A 219 -10.59 6.98 11.51
C PRO A 219 -11.19 8.28 10.98
N GLN A 220 -12.42 8.23 10.44
CA GLN A 220 -13.11 9.42 9.95
C GLN A 220 -13.64 10.32 11.08
N ARG A 221 -13.73 9.81 12.31
CA ARG A 221 -14.22 10.53 13.49
C ARG A 221 -13.24 10.35 14.64
N PRO A 222 -12.89 11.44 15.34
CA PRO A 222 -11.92 11.41 16.44
C PRO A 222 -12.28 10.42 17.56
N GLU A 223 -13.57 10.25 17.86
CA GLU A 223 -14.03 9.32 18.91
C GLU A 223 -13.69 7.85 18.62
N PHE A 224 -13.48 7.49 17.35
CA PHE A 224 -13.11 6.13 16.97
C PHE A 224 -11.63 5.82 17.24
N ALA A 225 -10.82 6.83 17.52
CA ALA A 225 -9.43 6.65 17.92
C ALA A 225 -9.29 5.84 19.21
N GLU A 226 -10.22 6.02 20.16
CA GLU A 226 -10.18 5.37 21.48
C GLU A 226 -10.40 3.85 21.42
N VAL A 227 -10.92 3.33 20.31
CA VAL A 227 -11.13 1.89 20.09
C VAL A 227 -9.84 1.18 19.69
N ILE A 228 -8.86 1.93 19.16
CA ILE A 228 -7.63 1.40 18.59
C ILE A 228 -6.56 1.33 19.67
N THR A 229 -6.15 0.11 20.03
CA THR A 229 -5.18 -0.17 21.07
C THR A 229 -3.75 -0.32 20.52
N GLY A 230 -2.75 -0.24 21.40
CA GLY A 230 -1.35 -0.52 21.04
C GLY A 230 -1.15 -1.92 20.45
N ASP A 231 -1.91 -2.93 20.90
CA ASP A 231 -1.86 -4.27 20.32
C ASP A 231 -2.41 -4.30 18.89
N ASP A 232 -3.43 -3.51 18.57
CA ASP A 232 -3.94 -3.37 17.22
C ASP A 232 -2.90 -2.72 16.31
N VAL A 233 -2.24 -1.65 16.77
CA VAL A 233 -1.15 -0.99 16.04
C VAL A 233 0.02 -1.95 15.81
N LYS A 234 0.42 -2.71 16.82
CA LYS A 234 1.47 -3.75 16.72
C LYS A 234 1.12 -4.80 15.67
N ARG A 235 -0.14 -5.26 15.67
CA ARG A 235 -0.66 -6.21 14.70
C ARG A 235 -0.67 -5.63 13.27
N ALA A 236 -1.13 -4.38 13.12
CA ALA A 236 -1.13 -3.68 11.85
C ALA A 236 0.29 -3.54 11.27
N ILE A 237 1.24 -3.07 12.06
CA ILE A 237 2.64 -2.90 11.65
C ILE A 237 3.23 -4.25 11.21
N LYS A 238 3.00 -5.32 11.98
CA LYS A 238 3.48 -6.67 11.64
C LYS A 238 2.92 -7.12 10.29
N THR A 239 1.60 -7.01 10.09
CA THR A 239 0.94 -7.44 8.86
C THR A 239 1.41 -6.61 7.66
N LEU A 240 1.54 -5.29 7.81
CA LEU A 240 2.05 -4.42 6.76
C LEU A 240 3.51 -4.75 6.41
N LYS A 241 4.35 -5.01 7.40
CA LYS A 241 5.76 -5.40 7.21
C LYS A 241 5.91 -6.69 6.41
N GLU A 242 4.98 -7.63 6.55
CA GLU A 242 4.95 -8.90 5.82
C GLU A 242 4.49 -8.72 4.35
N ASN A 243 3.76 -7.65 4.02
CA ASN A 243 3.12 -7.45 2.70
C ASN A 243 3.75 -6.33 1.85
N TYR A 244 4.52 -5.43 2.45
CA TYR A 244 5.09 -4.25 1.80
C TYR A 244 6.61 -4.23 1.91
N ASP A 245 7.28 -3.56 0.97
CA ASP A 245 8.74 -3.37 1.03
C ASP A 245 9.11 -2.32 2.07
N ILE A 246 8.22 -1.31 2.21
CA ILE A 246 8.39 -0.19 3.14
C ILE A 246 7.04 0.14 3.77
N VAL A 247 7.07 0.36 5.08
CA VAL A 247 5.96 0.88 5.86
C VAL A 247 6.38 2.23 6.42
N VAL A 248 5.71 3.30 6.03
CA VAL A 248 5.89 4.64 6.57
C VAL A 248 4.77 4.92 7.55
N ILE A 249 5.11 5.31 8.78
CA ILE A 249 4.13 5.59 9.83
C ILE A 249 4.16 7.08 10.15
N ASP A 250 3.02 7.74 9.97
CA ASP A 250 2.80 9.12 10.42
C ASP A 250 2.17 9.14 11.81
N THR A 251 2.73 9.87 12.76
CA THR A 251 2.24 9.88 14.16
C THR A 251 1.62 11.20 14.56
N ALA A 252 0.78 11.17 15.58
CA ALA A 252 0.29 12.36 16.27
C ALA A 252 1.45 13.18 16.90
N PRO A 253 1.23 14.46 17.24
CA PRO A 253 2.26 15.30 17.85
C PRO A 253 2.50 15.03 19.35
N HIS A 254 1.87 14.03 19.92
CA HIS A 254 2.00 13.62 21.32
C HIS A 254 2.46 12.17 21.41
N LEU A 255 3.04 11.81 22.54
CA LEU A 255 3.55 10.48 22.83
C LEU A 255 2.48 9.70 23.61
N ASP A 256 1.62 9.00 22.90
CA ASP A 256 0.64 8.07 23.45
C ASP A 256 1.09 6.61 23.30
N GLU A 257 0.30 5.67 23.80
CA GLU A 257 0.60 4.23 23.71
C GLU A 257 0.80 3.78 22.25
N ASN A 258 -0.06 4.23 21.34
CA ASN A 258 0.01 3.86 19.93
C ASN A 258 1.30 4.35 19.26
N SER A 259 1.70 5.58 19.57
CA SER A 259 2.95 6.18 19.10
C SER A 259 4.18 5.44 19.66
N ILE A 260 4.16 5.08 20.96
CA ILE A 260 5.25 4.31 21.58
C ILE A 260 5.41 2.96 20.88
N VAL A 261 4.32 2.22 20.68
CA VAL A 261 4.34 0.94 19.98
C VAL A 261 4.89 1.10 18.54
N ALA A 262 4.49 2.14 17.83
CA ALA A 262 5.01 2.43 16.50
C ALA A 262 6.53 2.66 16.51
N LEU A 263 7.03 3.45 17.46
CA LEU A 263 8.47 3.71 17.63
C LEU A 263 9.26 2.44 17.98
N GLU A 264 8.75 1.61 18.89
CA GLU A 264 9.36 0.33 19.26
C GLU A 264 9.48 -0.64 18.07
N LYS A 265 8.43 -0.72 17.23
CA LYS A 265 8.36 -1.62 16.08
C LYS A 265 9.07 -1.10 14.84
N SER A 266 9.59 0.12 14.89
CA SER A 266 10.33 0.75 13.80
C SER A 266 11.73 0.17 13.64
N ASP A 267 12.18 0.12 12.39
CA ASP A 267 13.58 -0.12 12.04
C ASP A 267 14.36 1.22 11.99
N GLU A 268 13.66 2.34 11.71
CA GLU A 268 14.20 3.72 11.72
C GLU A 268 13.16 4.69 12.28
N ILE A 269 13.60 5.66 13.04
CA ILE A 269 12.78 6.75 13.60
C ILE A 269 13.28 8.07 13.04
N LEU A 270 12.47 8.77 12.27
CA LEU A 270 12.77 10.13 11.81
C LEU A 270 12.17 11.13 12.79
N LEU A 271 13.00 11.68 13.67
CA LEU A 271 12.55 12.66 14.65
C LEU A 271 12.65 14.07 14.06
N VAL A 272 11.49 14.67 13.76
CA VAL A 272 11.40 15.97 13.10
C VAL A 272 11.39 17.10 14.12
N THR A 273 12.24 18.11 13.88
CA THR A 273 12.34 19.31 14.69
C THR A 273 12.46 20.58 13.85
N HIS A 274 12.34 21.74 14.46
CA HIS A 274 12.48 23.08 13.88
C HIS A 274 13.55 23.90 14.60
N GLN A 275 14.02 25.00 13.94
CA GLN A 275 14.93 25.99 14.52
C GLN A 275 14.17 27.01 15.41
N ASP A 276 13.46 26.54 16.45
CA ASP A 276 12.90 27.38 17.51
C ASP A 276 13.15 26.73 18.88
N LEU A 277 13.50 27.54 19.87
CA LEU A 277 13.93 27.06 21.19
C LEU A 277 12.90 26.18 21.92
N PRO A 278 11.59 26.51 21.94
CA PRO A 278 10.59 25.64 22.55
C PRO A 278 10.54 24.25 21.90
N THR A 279 10.57 24.17 20.58
CA THR A 279 10.58 22.88 19.86
C THR A 279 11.84 22.09 20.14
N LEU A 280 13.02 22.74 20.13
CA LEU A 280 14.30 22.08 20.42
C LEU A 280 14.34 21.54 21.85
N LYS A 281 13.83 22.30 22.83
CA LYS A 281 13.72 21.84 24.24
C LYS A 281 12.84 20.59 24.34
N ASN A 282 11.67 20.60 23.71
CA ASN A 282 10.77 19.44 23.73
C ASN A 282 11.39 18.25 22.98
N THR A 283 12.09 18.50 21.87
CA THR A 283 12.81 17.47 21.13
C THR A 283 13.88 16.81 22.00
N ARG A 284 14.61 17.59 22.81
CA ARG A 284 15.59 17.06 23.78
C ARG A 284 14.91 16.13 24.78
N LEU A 285 13.78 16.53 25.38
CA LEU A 285 13.04 15.70 26.33
C LEU A 285 12.58 14.38 25.69
N LEU A 286 12.12 14.42 24.42
CA LEU A 286 11.75 13.19 23.70
C LEU A 286 12.97 12.30 23.45
N ILE A 287 14.12 12.85 23.10
CA ILE A 287 15.38 12.12 22.94
C ILE A 287 15.73 11.38 24.24
N ASP A 288 15.68 12.07 25.41
CA ASP A 288 15.94 11.47 26.70
C ASP A 288 14.96 10.33 27.02
N THR A 289 13.68 10.50 26.63
CA THR A 289 12.67 9.43 26.73
C THR A 289 13.01 8.23 25.83
N LEU A 290 13.39 8.47 24.57
CA LEU A 290 13.77 7.41 23.63
C LEU A 290 15.05 6.68 24.04
N GLU A 291 15.97 7.37 24.71
CA GLU A 291 17.16 6.77 25.33
C GLU A 291 16.76 5.80 26.44
N THR A 292 15.85 6.22 27.33
CA THR A 292 15.30 5.37 28.40
C THR A 292 14.61 4.11 27.84
N LEU A 293 13.92 4.25 26.71
CA LEU A 293 13.29 3.15 26.00
C LEU A 293 14.25 2.31 25.14
N GLN A 294 15.55 2.63 25.13
CA GLN A 294 16.60 1.97 24.34
C GLN A 294 16.34 2.04 22.81
N LEU A 295 15.74 3.13 22.35
CA LEU A 295 15.39 3.34 20.94
C LEU A 295 16.33 4.35 20.23
N LEU A 296 17.28 4.92 20.94
CA LEU A 296 18.10 6.04 20.44
C LEU A 296 18.91 5.68 19.18
N GLU A 297 19.38 4.44 19.07
CA GLU A 297 20.15 3.95 17.92
C GLU A 297 19.35 3.98 16.61
N LYS A 298 18.02 3.89 16.71
CA LYS A 298 17.12 3.96 15.56
C LYS A 298 16.81 5.39 15.12
N VAL A 299 17.16 6.39 15.94
CA VAL A 299 16.78 7.79 15.74
C VAL A 299 17.68 8.48 14.72
N LYS A 300 17.07 9.11 13.73
CA LYS A 300 17.70 10.06 12.80
C LYS A 300 17.01 11.41 12.89
N MET A 301 17.76 12.42 13.29
CA MET A 301 17.22 13.78 13.43
C MET A 301 16.99 14.44 12.08
N VAL A 302 15.80 15.01 11.87
CA VAL A 302 15.42 15.77 10.68
C VAL A 302 15.15 17.22 11.09
N LEU A 303 16.02 18.13 10.70
CA LEU A 303 15.81 19.57 10.85
C LEU A 303 15.01 20.07 9.65
N ASN A 304 13.70 20.28 9.86
CA ASN A 304 12.80 20.78 8.82
C ASN A 304 12.74 22.31 8.81
N ARG A 305 12.35 22.88 7.67
CA ARG A 305 12.27 24.33 7.42
C ARG A 305 13.56 25.06 7.79
N GLN A 306 14.71 24.41 7.51
CA GLN A 306 16.02 24.97 7.79
C GLN A 306 16.18 26.29 7.07
N ALA A 307 16.49 27.34 7.81
CA ALA A 307 16.73 28.70 7.35
C ALA A 307 17.95 29.32 8.09
N LYS A 308 18.40 30.47 7.64
CA LYS A 308 19.42 31.25 8.36
C LYS A 308 18.75 31.98 9.53
N VAL A 309 18.85 31.41 10.72
CA VAL A 309 18.34 32.01 11.97
C VAL A 309 19.51 32.46 12.83
N LYS A 310 19.52 33.74 13.24
CA LYS A 310 20.58 34.29 14.09
C LYS A 310 20.65 33.53 15.42
N GLY A 311 21.82 33.03 15.74
CA GLY A 311 22.05 32.31 17.02
C GLY A 311 21.61 30.84 17.04
N LEU A 312 20.93 30.34 15.97
CA LEU A 312 20.50 28.93 15.88
C LEU A 312 21.11 28.28 14.63
N THR A 313 22.43 28.14 14.61
CA THR A 313 23.12 27.35 13.59
C THR A 313 22.84 25.86 13.79
N ILE A 314 23.16 25.01 12.82
CA ILE A 314 22.98 23.55 12.93
C ILE A 314 23.76 23.03 14.13
N GLU A 315 24.99 23.51 14.34
CA GLU A 315 25.84 23.14 15.49
C GLU A 315 25.19 23.53 16.83
N THR A 316 24.54 24.70 16.88
CA THR A 316 23.80 25.14 18.06
C THR A 316 22.58 24.26 18.32
N VAL A 317 21.84 23.92 17.25
CA VAL A 317 20.71 22.99 17.34
C VAL A 317 21.19 21.63 17.89
N GLU A 318 22.25 21.05 17.33
CA GLU A 318 22.83 19.78 17.77
C GLU A 318 23.24 19.81 19.25
N LYS A 319 23.84 20.91 19.71
CA LYS A 319 24.18 21.09 21.13
C LYS A 319 22.95 21.10 22.03
N ILE A 320 21.86 21.77 21.62
CA ILE A 320 20.64 21.85 22.40
C ILE A 320 19.97 20.49 22.50
N ILE A 321 19.82 19.81 21.38
CA ILE A 321 19.12 18.51 21.31
C ILE A 321 19.98 17.33 21.78
N GLY A 322 21.31 17.49 21.81
CA GLY A 322 22.26 16.43 22.20
C GLY A 322 22.45 15.33 21.18
N GLN A 323 21.99 15.54 19.92
CA GLN A 323 22.08 14.58 18.84
C GLN A 323 22.52 15.27 17.54
N LYS A 324 23.18 14.51 16.65
CA LYS A 324 23.54 15.00 15.32
C LYS A 324 22.34 15.08 14.39
N VAL A 325 22.28 16.16 13.61
CA VAL A 325 21.27 16.33 12.56
C VAL A 325 21.66 15.49 11.34
N ALA A 326 20.91 14.42 11.12
CA ALA A 326 21.14 13.51 9.98
C ALA A 326 20.67 14.13 8.65
N PHE A 327 19.54 14.85 8.67
CA PHE A 327 18.93 15.42 7.47
C PHE A 327 18.47 16.87 7.72
N THR A 328 18.66 17.72 6.71
CA THR A 328 18.13 19.09 6.71
C THR A 328 17.22 19.28 5.50
N LEU A 329 16.03 19.83 5.72
CA LEU A 329 15.08 20.18 4.68
C LEU A 329 14.91 21.71 4.67
N PRO A 330 15.11 22.38 3.53
CA PRO A 330 15.00 23.83 3.43
C PRO A 330 13.56 24.29 3.59
N ALA A 331 13.37 25.52 4.08
CA ALA A 331 12.06 26.16 4.11
C ALA A 331 11.59 26.45 2.68
N MET A 332 10.46 25.85 2.29
CA MET A 332 9.81 26.04 0.98
C MET A 332 8.28 26.02 1.12
N GLU A 333 7.77 26.89 1.98
CA GLU A 333 6.35 26.90 2.39
C GLU A 333 5.39 27.01 1.20
N LYS A 334 5.64 27.92 0.26
CA LYS A 334 4.75 28.11 -0.91
C LYS A 334 4.58 26.81 -1.71
N VAL A 335 5.68 26.12 -2.01
CA VAL A 335 5.65 24.88 -2.80
C VAL A 335 4.98 23.75 -2.04
N MET A 336 5.20 23.68 -0.72
CA MET A 336 4.54 22.69 0.15
C MET A 336 3.03 22.92 0.23
N ILE A 337 2.59 24.15 0.49
CA ILE A 337 1.16 24.52 0.55
C ILE A 337 0.47 24.21 -0.78
N THR A 338 1.09 24.60 -1.90
CA THR A 338 0.53 24.28 -3.23
C THR A 338 0.38 22.77 -3.44
N SER A 339 1.40 21.99 -3.09
CA SER A 339 1.39 20.52 -3.19
C SER A 339 0.26 19.90 -2.36
N VAL A 340 0.06 20.37 -1.13
CA VAL A 340 -1.02 19.90 -0.24
C VAL A 340 -2.39 20.24 -0.83
N ASN A 341 -2.58 21.48 -1.25
CA ASN A 341 -3.86 21.94 -1.82
C ASN A 341 -4.21 21.26 -3.14
N GLU A 342 -3.20 20.82 -3.91
CA GLU A 342 -3.39 20.03 -5.13
C GLU A 342 -3.62 18.54 -4.84
N GLY A 343 -3.50 18.08 -3.60
CA GLY A 343 -3.58 16.65 -3.24
C GLY A 343 -2.53 15.81 -3.97
N LYS A 344 -1.34 16.36 -4.20
CA LYS A 344 -0.26 15.68 -4.92
C LYS A 344 1.05 15.82 -4.15
N PRO A 345 1.71 14.74 -3.72
CA PRO A 345 3.00 14.82 -3.06
C PRO A 345 4.00 15.69 -3.83
N LEU A 346 4.71 16.55 -3.13
CA LEU A 346 5.65 17.52 -3.70
C LEU A 346 6.72 16.84 -4.58
N VAL A 347 7.17 15.64 -4.22
CA VAL A 347 8.16 14.90 -5.03
C VAL A 347 7.62 14.48 -6.40
N TYR A 348 6.29 14.50 -6.61
CA TYR A 348 5.66 14.31 -7.93
C TYR A 348 5.44 15.63 -8.65
N SER A 349 4.90 16.64 -7.95
CA SER A 349 4.56 17.95 -8.56
C SER A 349 5.81 18.78 -8.85
N TYR A 350 6.78 18.80 -7.92
CA TYR A 350 7.99 19.63 -8.00
C TYR A 350 9.27 18.83 -7.78
N PRO A 351 9.56 17.77 -8.58
CA PRO A 351 10.66 16.83 -8.34
C PRO A 351 12.06 17.47 -8.43
N ARG A 352 12.17 18.65 -9.06
CA ARG A 352 13.43 19.39 -9.18
C ARG A 352 13.66 20.42 -8.09
N SER A 353 12.70 20.65 -7.20
CA SER A 353 12.83 21.55 -6.06
C SER A 353 13.93 21.08 -5.10
N GLN A 354 14.52 22.02 -4.34
CA GLN A 354 15.57 21.69 -3.38
C GLN A 354 15.07 20.71 -2.30
N VAL A 355 13.85 20.93 -1.78
CA VAL A 355 13.27 20.06 -0.76
C VAL A 355 13.00 18.65 -1.32
N ALA A 356 12.48 18.51 -2.56
CA ALA A 356 12.29 17.20 -3.19
C ALA A 356 13.62 16.45 -3.34
N LYS A 357 14.67 17.12 -3.81
CA LYS A 357 16.02 16.53 -3.91
C LYS A 357 16.53 16.03 -2.56
N LYS A 358 16.32 16.79 -1.49
CA LYS A 358 16.71 16.39 -0.14
C LYS A 358 15.90 15.20 0.38
N ILE A 359 14.59 15.14 0.09
CA ILE A 359 13.75 13.99 0.41
C ILE A 359 14.21 12.73 -0.35
N PHE A 360 14.54 12.86 -1.64
CA PHE A 360 15.12 11.73 -2.39
C PHE A 360 16.44 11.26 -1.80
N GLN A 361 17.33 12.17 -1.41
CA GLN A 361 18.60 11.83 -0.73
C GLN A 361 18.35 11.13 0.60
N MET A 362 17.41 11.63 1.42
CA MET A 362 17.01 11.00 2.67
C MET A 362 16.48 9.58 2.44
N ALA A 363 15.59 9.40 1.46
CA ALA A 363 15.08 8.09 1.09
C ALA A 363 16.19 7.11 0.68
N ASP A 364 17.16 7.56 -0.13
CA ASP A 364 18.31 6.74 -0.56
C ASP A 364 19.21 6.35 0.62
N THR A 365 19.38 7.24 1.59
CA THR A 365 20.20 6.97 2.78
C THR A 365 19.55 5.97 3.73
N ILE A 366 18.21 6.03 3.86
CA ILE A 366 17.47 5.17 4.78
C ILE A 366 17.28 3.77 4.18
N PHE A 367 16.89 3.71 2.90
CA PHE A 367 16.65 2.46 2.20
C PHE A 367 16.83 2.60 0.70
N ALA A 368 17.81 1.90 0.15
CA ALA A 368 17.97 1.75 -1.29
C ALA A 368 17.36 0.39 -1.71
N PRO A 369 16.25 0.37 -2.47
CA PRO A 369 15.68 -0.90 -2.97
C PRO A 369 16.71 -1.68 -3.78
N VAL A 370 16.79 -3.00 -3.54
CA VAL A 370 17.65 -3.91 -4.30
C VAL A 370 17.22 -3.86 -5.77
N GLY A 371 18.07 -3.32 -6.64
CA GLY A 371 17.80 -3.18 -8.09
C GLY A 371 18.19 -1.84 -8.70
N THR A 372 18.47 -0.80 -7.91
CA THR A 372 18.86 0.52 -8.43
C THR A 372 20.38 0.76 -8.54
N SER A 373 21.21 -0.19 -8.10
CA SER A 373 22.69 -0.09 -8.16
C SER A 373 23.30 -0.25 -9.58
N GLY A 374 22.47 -0.43 -10.61
CA GLY A 374 22.92 -0.73 -11.99
C GLY A 374 23.09 0.45 -12.95
N ARG A 375 22.77 1.69 -12.56
CA ARG A 375 23.02 2.86 -13.42
C ARG A 375 24.21 3.71 -12.95
N LYS A 376 25.41 3.12 -12.91
CA LYS A 376 26.64 3.90 -12.98
C LYS A 376 26.65 4.61 -14.34
N LYS A 377 26.67 5.95 -14.30
CA LYS A 377 26.87 6.82 -15.47
C LYS A 377 28.11 6.35 -16.27
N LEU A 378 27.89 5.75 -17.43
CA LEU A 378 28.95 5.72 -18.46
C LEU A 378 29.19 7.18 -18.86
N LYS A 379 30.24 7.77 -18.31
CA LYS A 379 30.84 8.97 -18.87
C LYS A 379 31.42 8.56 -20.22
N SER A 380 30.77 8.93 -21.31
CA SER A 380 31.35 8.87 -22.65
C SER A 380 32.59 9.77 -22.66
N LYS A 381 33.79 9.16 -22.66
CA LYS A 381 35.02 9.84 -23.09
C LYS A 381 34.86 10.09 -24.58
N ARG A 382 34.58 11.33 -24.98
CA ARG A 382 34.86 11.78 -26.34
C ARG A 382 36.37 11.67 -26.59
N VAL A 383 36.76 10.69 -27.38
CA VAL A 383 38.08 10.63 -27.97
C VAL A 383 38.09 11.71 -29.04
N ILE A 384 38.85 12.78 -28.81
CA ILE A 384 39.19 13.79 -29.82
C ILE A 384 40.31 13.15 -30.66
N HIS A 385 39.98 12.75 -31.88
CA HIS A 385 40.98 12.45 -32.89
C HIS A 385 41.53 13.79 -33.40
N ALA A 386 42.74 14.12 -32.99
CA ALA A 386 43.54 15.14 -33.64
C ALA A 386 44.11 14.54 -34.94
N GLY A 387 43.53 14.95 -36.07
CA GLY A 387 44.14 14.72 -37.36
C GLY A 387 45.27 15.71 -37.53
N GLY A 388 46.48 15.21 -37.63
CA GLY A 388 47.65 15.96 -38.13
C GLY A 388 47.79 15.70 -39.62
N MET A 389 47.75 16.80 -40.37
CA MET A 389 48.27 16.83 -41.73
C MET A 389 49.80 16.93 -41.70
N VAL A 390 50.42 16.16 -42.49
CA VAL A 390 51.44 16.57 -43.48
C VAL A 390 51.27 15.69 -44.70
#